data_093238937c7db33a09a3bc4328d48d1a
#
_entry.id   093238937c7db33a09a3bc4328d48d1a
#
_cell.length_a   1.000
_cell.length_b   1.000
_cell.length_c   1.000
_cell.angle_alpha   90.00
_cell.angle_beta   90.00
_cell.angle_gamma   90.00
#
_symmetry.space_group_name_H-M   'P 1'
#
loop_
_entity.id
_entity.type
_entity.pdbx_description
1 polymer ?
#
loop_
_entity_poly.entity_id
_entity_poly.type
_entity_poly.pdbx_seq_one_letter_code
_entity_poly.pdbx_strand_id
1 'polypeptide(L)'
;MQNPDKITYSELEDTIKVNNLAPIFLTSQLFNEIKANGADIINVGSTVGLKAYPSQCAYGTSKWGIRGTSLNFQMELAKSKSRVIQFNVGGMNTKFFEKYNGSKLENPNEWMQPEDIADIMMYILRLPKNIEISDITINRKKS
;
A
#
# COMPACT_ATOMS: atom_id res chain seq x y z
N MET A 1 -15.95 -1.45 4.26
CA MET A 1 -15.69 -2.32 5.42
C MET A 1 -16.97 -3.06 5.73
N GLN A 2 -16.93 -4.37 5.69
CA GLN A 2 -18.14 -5.20 5.80
C GLN A 2 -17.97 -6.24 6.90
N ASN A 3 -19.05 -6.53 7.59
CA ASN A 3 -19.08 -7.66 8.51
C ASN A 3 -18.79 -8.96 7.74
N PRO A 4 -18.12 -9.94 8.36
CA PRO A 4 -17.74 -11.17 7.68
C PRO A 4 -18.90 -11.95 7.03
N ASP A 5 -20.08 -11.87 7.61
CA ASP A 5 -21.31 -12.48 7.10
C ASP A 5 -21.91 -11.82 5.84
N LYS A 6 -21.41 -10.65 5.45
CA LYS A 6 -21.85 -9.88 4.28
C LYS A 6 -20.85 -9.82 3.13
N ILE A 7 -19.69 -10.45 3.29
CA ILE A 7 -18.67 -10.49 2.25
C ILE A 7 -19.15 -11.39 1.11
N THR A 8 -19.25 -10.86 -0.09
CA THR A 8 -19.53 -11.65 -1.29
C THR A 8 -18.22 -12.14 -1.93
N TYR A 9 -18.31 -13.28 -2.62
CA TYR A 9 -17.15 -13.83 -3.34
C TYR A 9 -16.62 -12.83 -4.39
N SER A 10 -17.50 -12.15 -5.12
CA SER A 10 -17.13 -11.17 -6.15
C SER A 10 -16.33 -10.00 -5.56
N GLU A 11 -16.78 -9.43 -4.44
CA GLU A 11 -16.05 -8.32 -3.78
C GLU A 11 -14.69 -8.77 -3.23
N LEU A 12 -14.62 -9.99 -2.68
CA LEU A 12 -13.35 -10.56 -2.26
C LEU A 12 -12.41 -10.76 -3.43
N GLU A 13 -12.90 -11.35 -4.52
CA GLU A 13 -12.13 -11.58 -5.74
C GLU A 13 -11.60 -10.27 -6.33
N ASP A 14 -12.45 -9.24 -6.48
CA ASP A 14 -12.06 -7.93 -6.99
C ASP A 14 -11.00 -7.25 -6.10
N THR A 15 -11.19 -7.33 -4.77
CA THR A 15 -10.24 -6.78 -3.82
C THR A 15 -8.86 -7.43 -3.96
N ILE A 16 -8.80 -8.75 -4.07
CA ILE A 16 -7.54 -9.49 -4.23
C ILE A 16 -6.94 -9.26 -5.61
N LYS A 17 -7.75 -9.25 -6.67
CA LYS A 17 -7.27 -8.96 -8.04
C LYS A 17 -6.56 -7.61 -8.11
N VAL A 18 -7.18 -6.56 -7.59
CA VAL A 18 -6.63 -5.21 -7.66
C VAL A 18 -5.45 -5.02 -6.71
N ASN A 19 -5.58 -5.44 -5.45
CA ASN A 19 -4.59 -5.12 -4.42
C ASN A 19 -3.40 -6.08 -4.37
N ASN A 20 -3.52 -7.30 -4.93
CA ASN A 20 -2.49 -8.33 -4.85
C ASN A 20 -2.08 -8.87 -6.22
N LEU A 21 -3.02 -9.42 -7.01
CA LEU A 21 -2.65 -10.05 -8.27
C LEU A 21 -2.07 -9.04 -9.27
N ALA A 22 -2.68 -7.88 -9.42
CA ALA A 22 -2.20 -6.86 -10.35
C ALA A 22 -0.77 -6.37 -10.01
N PRO A 23 -0.44 -5.94 -8.77
CA PRO A 23 0.94 -5.56 -8.44
C PRO A 23 1.96 -6.68 -8.64
N ILE A 24 1.62 -7.91 -8.25
CA ILE A 24 2.50 -9.08 -8.44
C ILE A 24 2.75 -9.30 -9.93
N PHE A 25 1.68 -9.36 -10.73
CA PHE A 25 1.77 -9.63 -12.16
C PHE A 25 2.53 -8.52 -12.90
N LEU A 26 2.18 -7.24 -12.67
CA LEU A 26 2.86 -6.12 -13.30
C LEU A 26 4.35 -6.07 -12.96
N THR A 27 4.70 -6.27 -11.69
CA THR A 27 6.10 -6.32 -11.27
C THR A 27 6.82 -7.50 -11.92
N SER A 28 6.19 -8.66 -12.02
CA SER A 28 6.80 -9.83 -12.67
C SER A 28 7.05 -9.62 -14.17
N GLN A 29 6.12 -8.97 -14.87
CA GLN A 29 6.28 -8.64 -16.29
C GLN A 29 7.41 -7.63 -16.54
N LEU A 30 7.62 -6.70 -15.63
CA LEU A 30 8.64 -5.64 -15.72
C LEU A 30 9.94 -5.99 -14.95
N PHE A 31 10.04 -7.21 -14.42
CA PHE A 31 11.10 -7.56 -13.46
C PHE A 31 12.52 -7.35 -14.00
N ASN A 32 12.75 -7.77 -15.24
CA ASN A 32 14.07 -7.63 -15.87
C ASN A 32 14.45 -6.16 -16.12
N GLU A 33 13.50 -5.34 -16.56
CA GLU A 33 13.70 -3.90 -16.78
C GLU A 33 13.93 -3.17 -15.45
N ILE A 34 13.14 -3.50 -14.42
CA ILE A 34 13.31 -2.96 -13.07
C ILE A 34 14.73 -3.25 -12.58
N LYS A 35 15.16 -4.50 -12.66
CA LYS A 35 16.49 -4.93 -12.21
C LYS A 35 17.62 -4.29 -13.01
N ALA A 36 17.50 -4.25 -14.33
CA ALA A 36 18.52 -3.69 -15.22
C ALA A 36 18.70 -2.18 -15.03
N ASN A 37 17.61 -1.45 -14.84
CA ASN A 37 17.62 0.00 -14.73
C ASN A 37 17.74 0.52 -13.29
N GLY A 38 17.72 -0.36 -12.29
CA GLY A 38 17.71 0.04 -10.88
C GLY A 38 16.44 0.83 -10.52
N ALA A 39 15.29 0.50 -11.13
CA ALA A 39 14.04 1.19 -10.88
C ALA A 39 13.48 0.85 -9.50
N ASP A 40 12.79 1.80 -8.88
CA ASP A 40 12.19 1.62 -7.57
C ASP A 40 10.73 1.21 -7.68
N ILE A 41 10.27 0.44 -6.71
CA ILE A 41 8.88 0.01 -6.55
C ILE A 41 8.36 0.55 -5.22
N ILE A 42 7.26 1.30 -5.23
CA ILE A 42 6.51 1.65 -4.03
C ILE A 42 5.19 0.88 -4.02
N ASN A 43 5.06 -0.07 -3.11
CA ASN A 43 3.80 -0.76 -2.86
C ASN A 43 3.03 -0.03 -1.76
N VAL A 44 1.89 0.55 -2.13
CA VAL A 44 1.05 1.29 -1.19
C VAL A 44 0.20 0.33 -0.36
N GLY A 45 0.67 0.11 0.85
CA GLY A 45 0.01 -0.65 1.88
C GLY A 45 -1.02 0.15 2.67
N SER A 46 -1.23 -0.26 3.90
CA SER A 46 -2.08 0.41 4.88
C SER A 46 -1.67 -0.01 6.29
N THR A 47 -2.01 0.80 7.28
CA THR A 47 -1.92 0.40 8.69
C THR A 47 -2.78 -0.83 9.03
N VAL A 48 -3.79 -1.15 8.20
CA VAL A 48 -4.59 -2.39 8.27
C VAL A 48 -3.77 -3.63 7.87
N GLY A 49 -2.69 -3.46 7.12
CA GLY A 49 -1.71 -4.52 6.83
C GLY A 49 -0.68 -4.76 7.95
N LEU A 50 -0.79 -4.05 9.07
CA LEU A 50 0.12 -4.17 10.23
C LEU A 50 -0.57 -4.72 11.46
N LYS A 51 -1.87 -4.52 11.59
CA LYS A 51 -2.70 -5.02 12.68
C LYS A 51 -4.14 -5.24 12.22
N ALA A 52 -4.82 -6.15 12.90
CA ALA A 52 -6.21 -6.46 12.61
C ALA A 52 -7.16 -5.37 13.12
N TYR A 53 -8.27 -5.21 12.39
CA TYR A 53 -9.40 -4.37 12.78
C TYR A 53 -10.71 -5.10 12.47
N PRO A 54 -11.77 -4.86 13.25
CA PRO A 54 -13.09 -5.42 12.95
C PRO A 54 -13.58 -5.02 11.55
N SER A 55 -14.36 -5.87 10.92
CA SER A 55 -15.00 -5.61 9.60
C SER A 55 -14.02 -5.31 8.46
N GLN A 56 -12.77 -5.77 8.58
CA GLN A 56 -11.72 -5.52 7.59
C GLN A 56 -11.20 -6.81 6.92
N CYS A 57 -11.94 -7.93 7.00
CA CYS A 57 -11.42 -9.23 6.58
C CYS A 57 -10.86 -9.21 5.15
N ALA A 58 -11.64 -8.85 4.14
CA ALA A 58 -11.21 -8.82 2.74
C ALA A 58 -10.10 -7.78 2.51
N TYR A 59 -10.33 -6.54 2.93
CA TYR A 59 -9.37 -5.44 2.74
C TYR A 59 -8.09 -5.68 3.55
N GLY A 60 -8.21 -6.07 4.82
CA GLY A 60 -7.08 -6.38 5.68
C GLY A 60 -6.21 -7.48 5.10
N THR A 61 -6.82 -8.61 4.69
CA THR A 61 -6.10 -9.71 4.02
C THR A 61 -5.34 -9.21 2.80
N SER A 62 -5.96 -8.37 1.95
CA SER A 62 -5.27 -7.82 0.79
C SER A 62 -4.08 -6.94 1.16
N LYS A 63 -4.19 -6.14 2.23
CA LYS A 63 -3.10 -5.26 2.69
C LYS A 63 -1.99 -6.00 3.44
N TRP A 64 -2.26 -7.12 4.07
CA TRP A 64 -1.24 -8.07 4.51
C TRP A 64 -0.58 -8.76 3.33
N GLY A 65 -1.34 -9.12 2.29
CA GLY A 65 -0.83 -9.73 1.07
C GLY A 65 0.18 -8.85 0.34
N ILE A 66 -0.12 -7.55 0.12
CA ILE A 66 0.83 -6.64 -0.55
C ILE A 66 2.10 -6.41 0.27
N ARG A 67 2.03 -6.49 1.59
CA ARG A 67 3.22 -6.46 2.44
C ARG A 67 4.09 -7.68 2.20
N GLY A 68 3.50 -8.88 2.17
CA GLY A 68 4.23 -10.11 1.83
C GLY A 68 4.86 -10.05 0.44
N THR A 69 4.14 -9.49 -0.54
CA THR A 69 4.64 -9.24 -1.89
C THR A 69 5.88 -8.34 -1.87
N SER A 70 5.85 -7.24 -1.12
CA SER A 70 6.99 -6.32 -1.00
C SER A 70 8.22 -7.01 -0.42
N LEU A 71 8.06 -7.76 0.66
CA LEU A 71 9.15 -8.51 1.31
C LEU A 71 9.80 -9.52 0.34
N ASN A 72 9.00 -10.24 -0.46
CA ASN A 72 9.54 -11.17 -1.43
C ASN A 72 10.31 -10.44 -2.54
N PHE A 73 9.78 -9.37 -3.13
CA PHE A 73 10.50 -8.61 -4.15
C PHE A 73 11.74 -7.90 -3.62
N GLN A 74 11.79 -7.49 -2.34
CA GLN A 74 13.01 -7.01 -1.69
C GLN A 74 14.11 -8.06 -1.74
N MET A 75 13.78 -9.32 -1.44
CA MET A 75 14.74 -10.43 -1.50
C MET A 75 15.22 -10.71 -2.93
N GLU A 76 14.30 -10.73 -3.90
CA GLU A 76 14.60 -10.99 -5.31
C GLU A 76 15.50 -9.89 -5.93
N LEU A 77 15.34 -8.64 -5.50
CA LEU A 77 16.06 -7.48 -6.00
C LEU A 77 17.27 -7.07 -5.14
N ALA A 78 17.55 -7.78 -4.03
CA ALA A 78 18.57 -7.43 -3.05
C ALA A 78 20.00 -7.24 -3.63
N LYS A 79 20.31 -7.90 -4.76
CA LYS A 79 21.60 -7.79 -5.47
C LYS A 79 21.56 -6.81 -6.66
N SER A 80 20.55 -5.94 -6.73
CA SER A 80 20.39 -4.91 -7.76
C SER A 80 20.47 -3.51 -7.15
N LYS A 81 20.35 -2.47 -8.00
CA LYS A 81 20.19 -1.08 -7.56
C LYS A 81 18.72 -0.70 -7.35
N SER A 82 17.80 -1.63 -7.56
CA SER A 82 16.36 -1.41 -7.37
C SER A 82 16.00 -1.48 -5.89
N ARG A 83 15.10 -0.63 -5.45
CA ARG A 83 14.55 -0.64 -4.09
C ARG A 83 13.07 -0.98 -4.15
N VAL A 84 12.61 -1.74 -3.17
CA VAL A 84 11.18 -2.05 -3.02
C VAL A 84 10.72 -1.51 -1.68
N ILE A 85 9.86 -0.53 -1.71
CA ILE A 85 9.38 0.20 -0.54
C ILE A 85 7.96 -0.26 -0.19
N GLN A 86 7.79 -0.86 0.97
CA GLN A 86 6.47 -1.07 1.56
C GLN A 86 6.03 0.22 2.25
N PHE A 87 5.03 0.90 1.70
CA PHE A 87 4.59 2.21 2.14
C PHE A 87 3.22 2.11 2.82
N ASN A 88 3.19 1.99 4.15
CA ASN A 88 1.96 1.80 4.91
C ASN A 88 1.37 3.16 5.32
N VAL A 89 0.19 3.47 4.80
CA VAL A 89 -0.47 4.76 5.06
C VAL A 89 -1.73 4.55 5.88
N GLY A 90 -1.90 5.38 6.90
CA GLY A 90 -3.14 5.50 7.65
C GLY A 90 -4.22 6.28 6.90
N GLY A 91 -5.26 6.69 7.61
CA GLY A 91 -6.39 7.40 7.00
C GLY A 91 -6.01 8.75 6.40
N MET A 92 -6.43 8.97 5.14
CA MET A 92 -6.21 10.19 4.37
C MET A 92 -7.54 10.84 3.99
N ASN A 93 -7.51 12.14 3.70
CA ASN A 93 -8.61 12.90 3.14
C ASN A 93 -8.80 12.50 1.65
N THR A 94 -9.55 11.43 1.43
CA THR A 94 -9.88 10.92 0.10
C THR A 94 -11.33 10.45 0.06
N LYS A 95 -11.84 10.18 -1.14
CA LYS A 95 -13.18 9.59 -1.32
C LYS A 95 -13.27 8.11 -0.92
N PHE A 96 -12.21 7.54 -0.34
CA PHE A 96 -12.17 6.13 0.04
C PHE A 96 -13.31 5.76 1.02
N PHE A 97 -13.47 6.55 2.08
CA PHE A 97 -14.51 6.28 3.08
C PHE A 97 -15.92 6.51 2.53
N GLU A 98 -16.11 7.54 1.71
CA GLU A 98 -17.39 7.81 1.05
C GLU A 98 -17.80 6.65 0.14
N LYS A 99 -16.86 6.12 -0.66
CA LYS A 99 -17.11 4.96 -1.51
C LYS A 99 -17.36 3.67 -0.72
N TYR A 100 -16.70 3.50 0.41
CA TYR A 100 -16.65 2.22 1.13
C TYR A 100 -17.80 2.04 2.13
N ASN A 101 -18.25 3.10 2.78
CA ASN A 101 -19.29 3.06 3.81
C ASN A 101 -20.34 4.17 3.68
N GLY A 102 -20.29 4.95 2.59
CA GLY A 102 -21.23 6.05 2.36
C GLY A 102 -21.05 7.27 3.25
N SER A 103 -20.02 7.28 4.10
CA SER A 103 -19.80 8.36 5.07
C SER A 103 -18.78 9.37 4.55
N LYS A 104 -19.11 10.65 4.60
CA LYS A 104 -18.13 11.71 4.40
C LYS A 104 -17.24 11.81 5.62
N LEU A 105 -15.99 12.22 5.42
CA LEU A 105 -15.08 12.48 6.52
C LEU A 105 -15.56 13.72 7.30
N GLU A 106 -15.63 13.58 8.61
CA GLU A 106 -15.73 14.73 9.50
C GLU A 106 -14.37 15.42 9.57
N ASN A 107 -14.39 16.78 9.58
CA ASN A 107 -13.19 17.61 9.65
C ASN A 107 -12.07 17.17 8.68
N PRO A 108 -12.27 17.23 7.34
CA PRO A 108 -11.30 16.73 6.36
C PRO A 108 -9.88 17.29 6.54
N ASN A 109 -9.75 18.52 7.06
CA ASN A 109 -8.47 19.18 7.30
C ASN A 109 -7.65 18.57 8.45
N GLU A 110 -8.27 17.78 9.32
CA GLU A 110 -7.56 17.03 10.36
C GLU A 110 -6.98 15.69 9.86
N TRP A 111 -7.28 15.33 8.62
CA TRP A 111 -6.76 14.12 7.99
C TRP A 111 -5.50 14.42 7.18
N MET A 112 -4.63 13.41 7.04
CA MET A 112 -3.47 13.54 6.16
C MET A 112 -3.94 13.86 4.74
N GLN A 113 -3.30 14.81 4.09
CA GLN A 113 -3.65 15.17 2.73
C GLN A 113 -2.88 14.26 1.75
N PRO A 114 -3.49 13.84 0.62
CA PRO A 114 -2.82 13.03 -0.38
C PRO A 114 -1.52 13.66 -0.91
N GLU A 115 -1.49 14.99 -1.00
CA GLU A 115 -0.35 15.76 -1.46
C GLU A 115 0.85 15.62 -0.52
N ASP A 116 0.63 15.69 0.80
CA ASP A 116 1.69 15.48 1.80
C ASP A 116 2.30 14.08 1.70
N ILE A 117 1.44 13.08 1.43
CA ILE A 117 1.87 11.70 1.26
C ILE A 117 2.67 11.53 -0.04
N ALA A 118 2.26 12.17 -1.12
CA ALA A 118 2.99 12.16 -2.39
C ALA A 118 4.38 12.80 -2.24
N ASP A 119 4.50 13.90 -1.50
CA ASP A 119 5.79 14.56 -1.22
C ASP A 119 6.75 13.65 -0.44
N ILE A 120 6.24 12.89 0.53
CA ILE A 120 7.03 11.89 1.26
C ILE A 120 7.52 10.79 0.31
N MET A 121 6.65 10.27 -0.58
CA MET A 121 7.05 9.29 -1.60
C MET A 121 8.15 9.85 -2.51
N MET A 122 8.00 11.08 -2.99
CA MET A 122 8.99 11.75 -3.82
C MET A 122 10.31 11.97 -3.08
N TYR A 123 10.27 12.30 -1.79
CA TYR A 123 11.47 12.39 -0.96
C TYR A 123 12.22 11.05 -0.93
N ILE A 124 11.53 9.95 -0.67
CA ILE A 124 12.13 8.60 -0.63
C ILE A 124 12.77 8.25 -1.98
N LEU A 125 12.08 8.51 -3.09
CA LEU A 125 12.60 8.20 -4.43
C LEU A 125 13.85 9.02 -4.79
N ARG A 126 13.99 10.23 -4.25
CA ARG A 126 15.17 11.10 -4.46
C ARG A 126 16.38 10.74 -3.61
N LEU A 127 16.24 9.86 -2.63
CA LEU A 127 17.38 9.41 -1.83
C LEU A 127 18.42 8.71 -2.71
N PRO A 128 19.71 8.85 -2.39
CA PRO A 128 20.77 8.09 -3.06
C PRO A 128 20.50 6.58 -3.06
N LYS A 129 20.88 5.90 -4.12
CA LYS A 129 20.60 4.46 -4.32
C LYS A 129 21.25 3.51 -3.31
N ASN A 130 22.20 3.99 -2.53
CA ASN A 130 22.78 3.27 -1.41
C ASN A 130 22.00 3.42 -0.09
N ILE A 131 20.89 4.17 -0.10
CA ILE A 131 19.95 4.31 1.02
C ILE A 131 18.65 3.65 0.66
N GLU A 132 18.22 2.69 1.45
CA GLU A 132 16.95 2.00 1.30
C GLU A 132 16.06 2.24 2.52
N ILE A 133 14.82 2.65 2.25
CA ILE A 133 13.73 2.64 3.22
C ILE A 133 12.81 1.50 2.80
N SER A 134 13.04 0.33 3.34
CA SER A 134 12.34 -0.90 2.92
C SER A 134 10.88 -0.97 3.43
N ASP A 135 10.61 -0.39 4.60
CA ASP A 135 9.25 -0.32 5.19
C ASP A 135 9.08 1.02 5.90
N ILE A 136 8.01 1.72 5.62
CA ILE A 136 7.66 2.98 6.29
C ILE A 136 6.18 3.00 6.65
N THR A 137 5.87 3.49 7.83
CA THR A 137 4.50 3.66 8.29
C THR A 137 4.21 5.10 8.64
N ILE A 138 3.19 5.66 8.01
CA ILE A 138 2.74 7.02 8.21
C ILE A 138 1.35 7.01 8.83
N ASN A 139 1.24 7.55 10.00
CA ASN A 139 -0.01 7.62 10.76
C ASN A 139 -0.50 9.05 10.88
N ARG A 140 -1.83 9.21 10.83
CA ARG A 140 -2.45 10.45 11.27
C ARG A 140 -2.15 10.65 12.77
N LYS A 141 -1.57 11.78 13.11
CA LYS A 141 -1.50 12.21 14.50
C LYS A 141 -2.84 12.83 14.88
N LYS A 142 -3.53 12.26 15.86
CA LYS A 142 -4.69 12.92 16.47
C LYS A 142 -4.17 13.96 17.46
N SER A 143 -4.62 15.18 17.31
CA SER A 143 -4.49 16.23 18.32
C SER A 143 -5.48 16.00 19.44
#